data_05657b87a16c272c27be1ae1620de88f
#
_entry.id   05657b87a16c272c27be1ae1620de88f
#
_cell.length_a   1.000
_cell.length_b   1.000
_cell.length_c   1.000
_cell.angle_alpha   90.00
_cell.angle_beta   90.00
_cell.angle_gamma   90.00
#
_symmetry.space_group_name_H-M   'P 1'
#
loop_
_entity.id
_entity.type
_entity.pdbx_description
1 polymer ?
#
loop_
_entity_poly.entity_id
_entity_poly.type
_entity_poly.pdbx_seq_one_letter_code
_entity_poly.pdbx_strand_id
1 'polypeptide(L)'
;LRSYSEIFTGEAIMQTNPEYVWGRQSSTLRDNTQMCFPIKSGGWCAMALTQKMIDGFRMVDGRQKDNSSELYPYSTEGFTTSATKFSGYKLNSGVYNMYVNREMRFYANVGFCERFWPMESCTEGADKNKTIKYYYSDENGRQNSAIDYTPTGYINVKFIHPQDAWTGTNNRRMDKAYGIIRYADILLMYAEALSNLDQEYTVTLGEGDSAY
;
A
#
# COMPACT_ATOMS: atom_id res chain seq x y z
N LEU A 1 -3.53 9.53 1.79
CA LEU A 1 -3.04 8.15 1.98
C LEU A 1 -3.98 7.34 2.85
N ARG A 2 -4.28 7.80 4.08
CA ARG A 2 -5.09 7.06 5.04
C ARG A 2 -6.48 6.74 4.49
N SER A 3 -7.21 7.70 3.98
CA SER A 3 -8.56 7.51 3.42
C SER A 3 -8.61 6.46 2.31
N TYR A 4 -7.54 6.29 1.52
CA TYR A 4 -7.44 5.24 0.52
C TYR A 4 -7.13 3.87 1.16
N SER A 5 -6.19 3.80 2.09
CA SER A 5 -5.78 2.52 2.69
C SER A 5 -6.86 1.93 3.59
N GLU A 6 -7.60 2.74 4.34
CA GLU A 6 -8.69 2.32 5.23
C GLU A 6 -9.75 1.46 4.52
N ILE A 7 -9.97 1.69 3.22
CA ILE A 7 -10.89 0.89 2.38
C ILE A 7 -10.49 -0.60 2.35
N PHE A 8 -9.19 -0.92 2.47
CA PHE A 8 -8.69 -2.29 2.32
C PHE A 8 -8.24 -2.92 3.63
N THR A 9 -7.79 -2.11 4.56
CA THR A 9 -7.18 -2.59 5.81
C THR A 9 -8.20 -3.05 6.85
N GLY A 10 -9.46 -2.64 6.72
CA GLY A 10 -10.52 -2.89 7.68
C GLY A 10 -10.65 -1.80 8.75
N GLU A 11 -9.92 -0.69 8.63
CA GLU A 11 -10.09 0.48 9.51
C GLU A 11 -11.43 1.19 9.24
N ALA A 12 -11.85 1.27 7.98
CA ALA A 12 -13.16 1.81 7.62
C ALA A 12 -14.26 0.78 7.85
N ILE A 13 -15.34 1.21 8.49
CA ILE A 13 -16.53 0.35 8.69
C ILE A 13 -17.26 0.23 7.35
N MET A 14 -17.28 -0.98 6.80
CA MET A 14 -17.83 -1.25 5.47
C MET A 14 -19.30 -0.82 5.35
N GLN A 15 -20.11 -1.03 6.39
CA GLN A 15 -21.54 -0.75 6.40
C GLN A 15 -21.88 0.74 6.30
N THR A 16 -20.96 1.60 6.67
CA THR A 16 -21.18 3.06 6.70
C THR A 16 -20.31 3.81 5.70
N ASN A 17 -19.41 3.13 5.01
CA ASN A 17 -18.53 3.75 4.03
C ASN A 17 -19.17 3.72 2.63
N PRO A 18 -19.46 4.89 2.00
CA PRO A 18 -20.13 4.96 0.71
C PRO A 18 -19.31 4.38 -0.46
N GLU A 19 -18.04 4.13 -0.28
CA GLU A 19 -17.20 3.48 -1.29
C GLU A 19 -17.61 2.01 -1.53
N TYR A 20 -18.26 1.34 -0.57
CA TYR A 20 -18.68 -0.04 -0.73
C TYR A 20 -20.13 -0.14 -1.21
N VAL A 21 -20.31 -0.56 -2.45
CA VAL A 21 -21.62 -0.94 -3.00
C VAL A 21 -21.96 -2.36 -2.56
N TRP A 22 -20.99 -3.28 -2.67
CA TRP A 22 -21.11 -4.65 -2.20
C TRP A 22 -19.76 -5.16 -1.72
N GLY A 23 -19.75 -5.75 -0.54
CA GLY A 23 -18.53 -6.27 0.06
C GLY A 23 -18.79 -7.19 1.24
N ARG A 24 -17.73 -7.76 1.78
CA ARG A 24 -17.77 -8.55 2.99
C ARG A 24 -16.55 -8.31 3.85
N GLN A 25 -16.72 -8.42 5.16
CA GLN A 25 -15.60 -8.52 6.08
C GLN A 25 -15.03 -9.93 6.03
N SER A 26 -13.72 -10.10 6.00
CA SER A 26 -13.07 -11.38 5.74
C SER A 26 -11.96 -11.69 6.72
N SER A 27 -12.15 -12.75 7.51
CA SER A 27 -11.11 -13.39 8.30
C SER A 27 -10.06 -14.10 7.42
N THR A 28 -10.48 -14.63 6.28
CA THR A 28 -9.55 -15.28 5.33
C THR A 28 -8.49 -14.30 4.82
N LEU A 29 -8.87 -13.06 4.47
CA LEU A 29 -7.90 -12.04 4.09
C LEU A 29 -7.01 -11.64 5.27
N ARG A 30 -7.55 -11.63 6.49
CA ARG A 30 -6.76 -11.45 7.70
C ARG A 30 -5.63 -12.48 7.79
N ASP A 31 -5.95 -13.75 7.63
CA ASP A 31 -4.99 -14.84 7.76
C ASP A 31 -3.99 -14.83 6.58
N ASN A 32 -4.43 -14.48 5.38
CA ASN A 32 -3.56 -14.31 4.21
C ASN A 32 -2.54 -13.17 4.37
N THR A 33 -2.75 -12.22 5.28
CA THR A 33 -1.75 -11.16 5.53
C THR A 33 -0.42 -11.72 6.07
N GLN A 34 -0.40 -12.94 6.64
CA GLN A 34 0.85 -13.58 7.03
C GLN A 34 1.82 -13.76 5.87
N MET A 35 1.29 -14.02 4.67
CA MET A 35 2.10 -14.12 3.44
C MET A 35 2.80 -12.80 3.09
N CYS A 36 2.26 -11.68 3.58
CA CYS A 36 2.76 -10.34 3.32
C CYS A 36 3.69 -9.80 4.41
N PHE A 37 3.72 -10.44 5.58
CA PHE A 37 4.54 -9.98 6.69
C PHE A 37 6.01 -10.38 6.55
N PRO A 38 6.94 -9.57 7.12
CA PRO A 38 8.35 -9.92 7.22
C PRO A 38 8.57 -11.18 8.06
N ILE A 39 9.61 -11.96 7.74
CA ILE A 39 9.93 -13.24 8.42
C ILE A 39 10.10 -13.02 9.93
N LYS A 40 10.90 -12.04 10.32
CA LYS A 40 11.18 -11.76 11.74
C LYS A 40 9.99 -11.18 12.49
N SER A 41 8.94 -10.82 11.78
CA SER A 41 7.64 -10.43 12.35
C SER A 41 6.58 -11.53 12.19
N GLY A 42 6.99 -12.80 12.02
CA GLY A 42 6.11 -13.96 11.96
C GLY A 42 5.44 -14.19 10.60
N GLY A 43 5.91 -13.53 9.56
CA GLY A 43 5.41 -13.69 8.20
C GLY A 43 6.25 -14.63 7.33
N TRP A 44 5.86 -14.73 6.06
CA TRP A 44 6.49 -15.61 5.07
C TRP A 44 7.09 -14.88 3.88
N CYS A 45 6.94 -13.56 3.77
CA CYS A 45 7.40 -12.75 2.61
C CYS A 45 6.98 -13.31 1.24
N ALA A 46 5.86 -14.05 1.17
CA ALA A 46 5.50 -14.85 0.00
C ALA A 46 4.76 -14.08 -1.11
N MET A 47 4.08 -12.97 -0.78
CA MET A 47 3.34 -12.17 -1.78
C MET A 47 4.21 -11.04 -2.35
N ALA A 48 5.25 -11.43 -3.07
CA ALA A 48 6.15 -10.49 -3.72
C ALA A 48 5.48 -9.76 -4.90
N LEU A 49 5.83 -8.49 -5.09
CA LEU A 49 5.41 -7.69 -6.23
C LEU A 49 6.54 -7.65 -7.28
N THR A 50 6.17 -7.65 -8.56
CA THR A 50 7.17 -7.57 -9.64
C THR A 50 7.67 -6.15 -9.84
N GLN A 51 8.89 -5.97 -10.35
CA GLN A 51 9.41 -4.66 -10.72
C GLN A 51 8.51 -3.96 -11.74
N LYS A 52 7.92 -4.69 -12.70
CA LYS A 52 6.97 -4.15 -13.67
C LYS A 52 5.77 -3.49 -13.00
N MET A 53 5.24 -4.10 -11.93
CA MET A 53 4.14 -3.52 -11.16
C MET A 53 4.60 -2.24 -10.42
N ILE A 54 5.80 -2.26 -9.84
CA ILE A 54 6.39 -1.10 -9.17
C ILE A 54 6.58 0.07 -10.14
N ASP A 55 7.04 -0.22 -11.35
CA ASP A 55 7.25 0.76 -12.41
C ASP A 55 5.94 1.37 -12.93
N GLY A 56 4.84 0.64 -12.82
CA GLY A 56 3.51 1.11 -13.20
C GLY A 56 2.91 2.19 -12.27
N PHE A 57 3.41 2.32 -11.06
CA PHE A 57 2.98 3.42 -10.17
C PHE A 57 3.55 4.75 -10.67
N ARG A 58 2.73 5.79 -10.58
CA ARG A 58 3.07 7.13 -11.04
C ARG A 58 3.86 7.93 -9.99
N MET A 59 4.39 9.06 -10.41
CA MET A 59 4.92 10.09 -9.52
C MET A 59 3.75 10.83 -8.85
N VAL A 60 4.03 11.58 -7.80
CA VAL A 60 3.02 12.30 -7.01
C VAL A 60 2.20 13.30 -7.83
N ASP A 61 2.75 13.82 -8.91
CA ASP A 61 2.10 14.72 -9.87
C ASP A 61 1.36 14.01 -11.02
N GLY A 62 1.25 12.67 -10.95
CA GLY A 62 0.56 11.84 -11.93
C GLY A 62 1.37 11.47 -13.17
N ARG A 63 2.60 11.94 -13.31
CA ARG A 63 3.48 11.59 -14.44
C ARG A 63 4.04 10.17 -14.30
N GLN A 64 4.44 9.58 -15.41
CA GLN A 64 5.19 8.32 -15.41
C GLN A 64 6.62 8.56 -14.93
N LYS A 65 7.27 7.55 -14.34
CA LYS A 65 8.63 7.63 -13.83
C LYS A 65 9.64 8.07 -14.90
N ASP A 66 9.47 7.60 -16.14
CA ASP A 66 10.37 7.88 -17.26
C ASP A 66 10.16 9.28 -17.86
N ASN A 67 9.11 9.99 -17.44
CA ASN A 67 8.81 11.38 -17.79
C ASN A 67 8.48 12.17 -16.53
N SER A 68 9.24 11.97 -15.47
CA SER A 68 9.10 12.67 -14.20
C SER A 68 9.41 14.17 -14.37
N SER A 69 8.77 14.99 -13.54
CA SER A 69 9.01 16.43 -13.56
C SER A 69 10.31 16.80 -12.81
N GLU A 70 10.82 18.00 -13.08
CA GLU A 70 11.94 18.56 -12.31
C GLU A 70 11.57 18.76 -10.83
N LEU A 71 10.29 19.00 -10.53
CA LEU A 71 9.81 19.18 -9.16
C LEU A 71 9.76 17.86 -8.40
N TYR A 72 9.45 16.75 -9.09
CA TYR A 72 9.34 15.40 -8.52
C TYR A 72 10.15 14.41 -9.34
N PRO A 73 11.49 14.51 -9.31
CA PRO A 73 12.34 13.67 -10.14
C PRO A 73 12.30 12.22 -9.66
N TYR A 74 12.39 11.30 -10.61
CA TYR A 74 12.66 9.89 -10.35
C TYR A 74 14.16 9.63 -10.41
N SER A 75 14.69 8.87 -9.47
CA SER A 75 16.09 8.44 -9.47
C SER A 75 16.21 6.98 -9.04
N THR A 76 17.06 6.25 -9.71
CA THR A 76 17.47 4.88 -9.35
C THR A 76 18.80 4.86 -8.60
N GLU A 77 19.32 6.00 -8.18
CA GLU A 77 20.62 6.10 -7.53
C GLU A 77 20.52 6.80 -6.18
N GLY A 78 21.30 6.30 -5.23
CA GLY A 78 21.45 6.91 -3.91
C GLY A 78 20.28 6.70 -2.96
N PHE A 79 20.43 7.31 -1.80
CA PHE A 79 19.50 7.18 -0.67
C PHE A 79 19.12 8.56 -0.13
N THR A 80 17.97 8.65 0.50
CA THR A 80 17.56 9.88 1.20
C THR A 80 18.51 10.21 2.33
N THR A 81 18.90 11.47 2.45
CA THR A 81 19.78 11.97 3.52
C THR A 81 18.99 12.50 4.71
N SER A 82 17.72 12.79 4.53
CA SER A 82 16.81 13.28 5.57
C SER A 82 15.43 12.67 5.43
N ALA A 83 14.63 12.74 6.50
CA ALA A 83 13.24 12.31 6.44
C ALA A 83 12.42 13.29 5.59
N THR A 84 11.56 12.72 4.73
CA THR A 84 10.69 13.47 3.81
C THR A 84 9.26 12.95 3.89
N LYS A 85 8.28 13.70 3.40
CA LYS A 85 6.87 13.30 3.38
C LYS A 85 6.28 13.50 1.99
N PHE A 86 5.76 12.42 1.41
CA PHE A 86 5.08 12.43 0.12
C PHE A 86 3.71 11.76 0.23
N SER A 87 2.71 12.33 -0.39
CA SER A 87 1.37 11.74 -0.44
C SER A 87 0.85 11.28 0.94
N GLY A 88 1.23 11.99 2.00
CA GLY A 88 0.89 11.64 3.38
C GLY A 88 1.75 10.54 4.02
N TYR A 89 2.72 9.97 3.29
CA TYR A 89 3.64 8.97 3.82
C TYR A 89 4.99 9.58 4.20
N LYS A 90 5.48 9.24 5.40
CA LYS A 90 6.80 9.69 5.88
C LYS A 90 7.86 8.64 5.51
N LEU A 91 8.84 9.06 4.72
CA LEU A 91 10.07 8.31 4.46
C LEU A 91 11.16 8.75 5.44
N ASN A 92 11.89 7.81 5.98
CA ASN A 92 13.07 8.09 6.81
C ASN A 92 14.30 8.44 5.95
N SER A 93 15.39 8.85 6.56
CA SER A 93 16.71 8.86 5.93
C SER A 93 17.15 7.42 5.64
N GLY A 94 17.98 7.22 4.62
CA GLY A 94 18.49 5.91 4.21
C GLY A 94 17.54 5.11 3.32
N VAL A 95 16.41 5.68 2.92
CA VAL A 95 15.47 5.06 1.96
C VAL A 95 16.00 5.27 0.55
N TYR A 96 15.94 4.23 -0.29
CA TYR A 96 16.39 4.30 -1.67
C TYR A 96 15.58 5.30 -2.50
N ASN A 97 16.25 6.14 -3.28
CA ASN A 97 15.62 7.28 -3.96
C ASN A 97 14.52 6.90 -4.95
N MET A 98 14.51 5.68 -5.49
CA MET A 98 13.43 5.20 -6.37
C MET A 98 12.06 5.12 -5.67
N TYR A 99 12.01 5.17 -4.34
CA TYR A 99 10.77 5.18 -3.56
C TYR A 99 10.27 6.59 -3.21
N VAL A 100 11.05 7.60 -3.56
CA VAL A 100 10.72 9.01 -3.31
C VAL A 100 9.79 9.55 -4.38
N ASN A 101 9.02 10.58 -4.07
CA ASN A 101 8.13 11.27 -5.02
C ASN A 101 7.04 10.40 -5.67
N ARG A 102 6.71 9.25 -5.10
CA ARG A 102 5.69 8.36 -5.67
C ARG A 102 4.28 8.77 -5.26
N GLU A 103 3.31 8.36 -6.06
CA GLU A 103 1.89 8.56 -5.78
C GLU A 103 1.43 7.84 -4.50
N MET A 104 0.31 8.26 -3.94
CA MET A 104 -0.27 7.74 -2.72
C MET A 104 -0.50 6.21 -2.77
N ARG A 105 -0.94 5.67 -3.92
CA ARG A 105 -1.20 4.23 -4.09
C ARG A 105 0.05 3.38 -3.97
N PHE A 106 1.22 3.90 -4.35
CA PHE A 106 2.49 3.23 -4.13
C PHE A 106 2.70 2.96 -2.63
N TYR A 107 2.64 4.01 -1.82
CA TYR A 107 2.87 3.89 -0.38
C TYR A 107 1.78 3.08 0.35
N ALA A 108 0.55 3.06 -0.18
CA ALA A 108 -0.53 2.28 0.40
C ALA A 108 -0.41 0.78 0.11
N ASN A 109 0.16 0.39 -1.05
CA ASN A 109 0.11 -0.98 -1.54
C ASN A 109 1.45 -1.71 -1.53
N VAL A 110 2.58 -0.99 -1.51
CA VAL A 110 3.92 -1.56 -1.68
C VAL A 110 4.71 -1.55 -0.39
N GLY A 111 5.11 -2.72 0.07
CA GLY A 111 6.18 -2.91 1.04
C GLY A 111 7.52 -2.92 0.33
N PHE A 112 8.43 -2.07 0.76
CA PHE A 112 9.76 -1.88 0.19
C PHE A 112 10.80 -1.81 1.31
N CYS A 113 12.06 -1.95 0.95
CA CYS A 113 13.16 -1.87 1.93
C CYS A 113 13.18 -0.51 2.63
N GLU A 114 13.37 -0.50 3.93
CA GLU A 114 13.29 0.67 4.83
C GLU A 114 11.85 1.21 5.04
N ARG A 115 10.81 0.44 4.64
CA ARG A 115 9.44 0.80 4.98
C ARG A 115 9.18 0.67 6.47
N PHE A 116 8.40 1.62 7.00
CA PHE A 116 7.91 1.59 8.37
C PHE A 116 6.73 0.61 8.53
N TRP A 117 6.80 -0.23 9.55
CA TRP A 117 5.78 -1.19 9.94
C TRP A 117 5.29 -0.88 11.36
N PRO A 118 4.06 -0.40 11.53
CA PRO A 118 3.58 0.09 12.82
C PRO A 118 3.40 -1.02 13.86
N MET A 119 2.72 -2.14 13.52
CA MET A 119 2.41 -3.25 14.42
C MET A 119 1.89 -2.76 15.79
N GLU A 120 0.89 -1.86 15.76
CA GLU A 120 0.43 -1.08 16.91
C GLU A 120 -0.21 -1.91 18.03
N SER A 121 -0.69 -3.13 17.73
CA SER A 121 -1.24 -4.01 18.75
C SER A 121 -0.19 -4.52 19.72
N CYS A 122 1.07 -4.59 19.33
CA CYS A 122 2.14 -5.02 20.20
C CYS A 122 2.38 -4.00 21.32
N THR A 123 2.56 -4.49 22.54
CA THR A 123 2.85 -3.64 23.70
C THR A 123 4.33 -3.38 23.91
N GLU A 124 5.19 -4.27 23.43
CA GLU A 124 6.63 -4.14 23.59
C GLU A 124 7.29 -3.38 22.44
N GLY A 125 8.19 -2.47 22.78
CA GLY A 125 8.87 -1.59 21.82
C GLY A 125 9.70 -2.33 20.77
N ALA A 126 10.22 -3.53 21.09
CA ALA A 126 10.99 -4.35 20.17
C ALA A 126 10.16 -4.84 18.95
N ASP A 127 8.86 -5.03 19.12
CA ASP A 127 7.96 -5.56 18.09
C ASP A 127 7.11 -4.48 17.41
N LYS A 128 7.18 -3.25 17.88
CA LYS A 128 6.37 -2.12 17.45
C LYS A 128 7.21 -1.11 16.68
N ASN A 129 6.61 -0.44 15.70
CA ASN A 129 7.23 0.67 14.98
C ASN A 129 8.58 0.32 14.33
N LYS A 130 8.66 -0.84 13.69
CA LYS A 130 9.89 -1.29 13.03
C LYS A 130 10.06 -0.69 11.64
N THR A 131 11.31 -0.45 11.26
CA THR A 131 11.72 -0.25 9.88
C THR A 131 12.22 -1.58 9.34
N ILE A 132 11.62 -2.07 8.26
CA ILE A 132 11.90 -3.41 7.73
C ILE A 132 12.86 -3.33 6.54
N LYS A 133 13.86 -4.21 6.56
CA LYS A 133 14.87 -4.35 5.51
C LYS A 133 14.76 -5.72 4.85
N TYR A 134 14.93 -5.74 3.51
CA TYR A 134 14.88 -6.95 2.70
C TYR A 134 16.17 -7.18 1.91
N TYR A 135 17.27 -6.51 2.26
CA TYR A 135 18.55 -6.76 1.60
C TYR A 135 19.02 -8.19 1.87
N TYR A 136 19.83 -8.73 0.99
CA TYR A 136 20.26 -10.13 1.01
C TYR A 136 20.76 -10.60 2.39
N SER A 137 21.58 -9.80 3.07
CA SER A 137 22.19 -10.11 4.36
C SER A 137 21.38 -9.66 5.59
N ASP A 138 20.28 -8.90 5.39
CA ASP A 138 19.46 -8.42 6.49
C ASP A 138 18.55 -9.52 7.06
N GLU A 139 17.94 -9.24 8.19
CA GLU A 139 17.13 -10.19 8.96
C GLU A 139 15.98 -10.84 8.18
N ASN A 140 15.42 -10.14 7.17
CA ASN A 140 14.36 -10.66 6.29
C ASN A 140 14.88 -10.98 4.89
N GLY A 141 16.19 -11.01 4.68
CA GLY A 141 16.83 -11.31 3.42
C GLY A 141 17.08 -12.81 3.21
N ARG A 142 17.41 -13.18 1.98
CA ARG A 142 17.62 -14.58 1.56
C ARG A 142 18.71 -15.30 2.35
N GLN A 143 19.73 -14.60 2.82
CA GLN A 143 20.81 -15.23 3.59
C GLN A 143 20.28 -15.85 4.90
N ASN A 144 19.23 -15.29 5.47
CA ASN A 144 18.66 -15.72 6.75
C ASN A 144 17.47 -16.68 6.61
N SER A 145 16.94 -16.88 5.38
CA SER A 145 15.93 -17.88 5.09
C SER A 145 16.05 -18.35 3.64
N ALA A 146 16.12 -19.65 3.46
CA ALA A 146 16.26 -20.25 2.13
C ALA A 146 14.94 -20.23 1.32
N ILE A 147 13.79 -20.14 2.01
CA ILE A 147 12.45 -20.28 1.43
C ILE A 147 11.57 -19.07 1.68
N ASP A 148 11.61 -18.49 2.87
CA ASP A 148 10.74 -17.37 3.26
C ASP A 148 11.47 -16.04 3.08
N TYR A 149 11.48 -15.50 1.87
CA TYR A 149 12.03 -14.18 1.55
C TYR A 149 11.31 -13.60 0.35
N THR A 150 11.34 -12.27 0.21
CA THR A 150 10.82 -11.64 -1.02
C THR A 150 11.89 -11.71 -2.13
N PRO A 151 11.62 -12.42 -3.25
CA PRO A 151 12.61 -12.56 -4.33
C PRO A 151 12.85 -11.25 -5.09
N THR A 152 11.97 -10.27 -4.95
CA THR A 152 12.05 -8.99 -5.66
C THR A 152 12.40 -7.81 -4.76
N GLY A 153 12.44 -7.98 -3.45
CA GLY A 153 12.59 -6.90 -2.49
C GLY A 153 11.30 -6.10 -2.23
N TYR A 154 10.20 -6.48 -2.87
CA TYR A 154 8.88 -5.85 -2.71
C TYR A 154 7.87 -6.84 -2.19
N ILE A 155 6.89 -6.32 -1.41
CA ILE A 155 5.82 -7.13 -0.86
C ILE A 155 4.48 -6.38 -0.95
N ASN A 156 3.39 -7.12 -1.05
CA ASN A 156 2.05 -6.53 -1.04
C ASN A 156 1.64 -6.16 0.40
N VAL A 157 1.33 -4.88 0.64
CA VAL A 157 0.87 -4.41 1.96
C VAL A 157 -0.55 -3.83 1.94
N LYS A 158 -1.26 -3.97 0.82
CA LYS A 158 -2.58 -3.36 0.59
C LYS A 158 -3.60 -3.65 1.69
N PHE A 159 -3.56 -4.85 2.29
CA PHE A 159 -4.51 -5.28 3.30
C PHE A 159 -3.94 -5.26 4.72
N ILE A 160 -2.75 -4.72 4.93
CA ILE A 160 -2.12 -4.69 6.25
C ILE A 160 -2.69 -3.53 7.08
N HIS A 161 -3.41 -3.89 8.15
CA HIS A 161 -3.92 -2.92 9.12
C HIS A 161 -2.77 -2.45 10.02
N PRO A 162 -2.73 -1.18 10.47
CA PRO A 162 -1.69 -0.70 11.38
C PRO A 162 -1.53 -1.51 12.67
N GLN A 163 -2.61 -2.10 13.17
CA GLN A 163 -2.59 -2.95 14.35
C GLN A 163 -2.17 -4.41 14.06
N ASP A 164 -2.07 -4.84 12.79
CA ASP A 164 -1.69 -6.21 12.50
C ASP A 164 -0.28 -6.51 13.00
N ALA A 165 -0.17 -7.64 13.72
CA ALA A 165 1.09 -8.21 14.15
C ALA A 165 0.95 -9.74 14.25
N TRP A 166 1.95 -10.48 13.80
CA TRP A 166 1.99 -11.95 13.81
C TRP A 166 2.89 -12.50 14.92
N THR A 167 3.74 -11.63 15.51
CA THR A 167 4.59 -11.91 16.66
C THR A 167 4.49 -10.78 17.67
N GLY A 168 5.09 -10.98 18.84
CA GLY A 168 5.13 -10.00 19.92
C GLY A 168 4.00 -10.14 20.93
N THR A 169 4.14 -9.45 22.05
CA THR A 169 3.18 -9.48 23.15
C THR A 169 1.91 -8.71 22.75
N ASN A 170 0.75 -9.30 23.00
CA ASN A 170 -0.58 -8.77 22.62
C ASN A 170 -0.78 -8.58 21.11
N ASN A 171 -0.08 -9.36 20.28
CA ASN A 171 -0.29 -9.32 18.83
C ASN A 171 -1.75 -9.58 18.46
N ARG A 172 -2.26 -8.85 17.47
CA ARG A 172 -3.62 -8.99 16.94
C ARG A 172 -3.57 -8.97 15.42
N ARG A 173 -4.57 -9.56 14.80
CA ARG A 173 -4.84 -9.53 13.36
C ARG A 173 -6.27 -9.08 13.18
N MET A 174 -6.45 -8.00 12.45
CA MET A 174 -7.76 -7.40 12.21
C MET A 174 -8.42 -8.03 10.99
N ASP A 175 -9.73 -8.23 11.02
CA ASP A 175 -10.49 -8.63 9.85
C ASP A 175 -10.43 -7.55 8.77
N LYS A 176 -10.38 -7.99 7.50
CA LYS A 176 -10.21 -7.10 6.35
C LYS A 176 -11.52 -6.81 5.66
N ALA A 177 -11.65 -5.60 5.16
CA ALA A 177 -12.70 -5.24 4.24
C ALA A 177 -12.36 -5.76 2.83
N TYR A 178 -13.29 -6.49 2.23
CA TYR A 178 -13.19 -6.96 0.85
C TYR A 178 -14.34 -6.40 0.03
N GLY A 179 -14.07 -5.34 -0.72
CA GLY A 179 -15.02 -4.76 -1.66
C GLY A 179 -15.13 -5.63 -2.90
N ILE A 180 -16.32 -6.22 -3.13
CA ILE A 180 -16.63 -6.97 -4.35
C ILE A 180 -16.99 -6.00 -5.47
N ILE A 181 -17.83 -4.99 -5.14
CA ILE A 181 -18.15 -3.85 -6.01
C ILE A 181 -17.97 -2.60 -5.16
N ARG A 182 -17.19 -1.66 -5.66
CA ARG A 182 -16.94 -0.36 -5.05
C ARG A 182 -17.51 0.75 -5.91
N TYR A 183 -17.76 1.91 -5.30
CA TYR A 183 -18.26 3.08 -6.03
C TYR A 183 -17.30 3.50 -7.16
N ALA A 184 -15.99 3.39 -6.94
CA ALA A 184 -14.99 3.61 -7.98
C ALA A 184 -15.19 2.70 -9.22
N ASP A 185 -15.63 1.46 -9.05
CA ASP A 185 -15.92 0.55 -10.15
C ASP A 185 -17.10 1.05 -10.98
N ILE A 186 -18.15 1.55 -10.32
CA ILE A 186 -19.32 2.16 -11.00
C ILE A 186 -18.90 3.40 -11.78
N LEU A 187 -18.07 4.28 -11.18
CA LEU A 187 -17.57 5.48 -11.88
C LEU A 187 -16.73 5.13 -13.10
N LEU A 188 -15.88 4.10 -13.02
CA LEU A 188 -15.09 3.63 -14.16
C LEU A 188 -15.96 3.05 -15.27
N MET A 189 -16.95 2.21 -14.93
CA MET A 189 -17.92 1.69 -15.90
C MET A 189 -18.71 2.82 -16.56
N TYR A 190 -19.10 3.83 -15.81
CA TYR A 190 -19.80 4.99 -16.32
C TYR A 190 -18.92 5.82 -17.28
N ALA A 191 -17.67 6.06 -16.89
CA ALA A 191 -16.70 6.74 -17.76
C ALA A 191 -16.44 5.96 -19.06
N GLU A 192 -16.33 4.63 -18.98
CA GLU A 192 -16.18 3.77 -20.13
C GLU A 192 -17.42 3.83 -21.05
N ALA A 193 -18.62 3.77 -20.46
CA ALA A 193 -19.86 3.91 -21.23
C ALA A 193 -19.94 5.25 -21.96
N LEU A 194 -19.61 6.36 -21.28
CA LEU A 194 -19.58 7.69 -21.89
C LEU A 194 -18.54 7.80 -23.01
N SER A 195 -17.37 7.19 -22.85
CA SER A 195 -16.31 7.23 -23.87
C SER A 195 -16.63 6.45 -25.14
N ASN A 196 -17.61 5.54 -25.08
CA ASN A 196 -18.09 4.76 -26.22
C ASN A 196 -19.33 5.38 -26.89
N LEU A 197 -19.79 6.57 -26.49
CA LEU A 197 -20.89 7.27 -27.15
C LEU A 197 -20.37 8.05 -28.35
N ASP A 198 -21.19 8.05 -29.42
CA ASP A 198 -20.88 8.77 -30.68
C ASP A 198 -21.12 10.29 -30.61
N GLN A 199 -21.60 10.78 -29.47
CA GLN A 199 -21.96 12.19 -29.25
C GLN A 199 -21.42 12.70 -27.92
N GLU A 200 -21.16 14.00 -27.83
CA GLU A 200 -20.86 14.67 -26.57
C GLU A 200 -22.11 14.77 -25.71
N TYR A 201 -21.96 14.39 -24.44
CA TYR A 201 -23.00 14.50 -23.43
C TYR A 201 -22.53 15.37 -22.29
N THR A 202 -23.39 16.30 -21.86
CA THR A 202 -23.15 17.09 -20.66
C THR A 202 -23.74 16.33 -19.45
N VAL A 203 -22.90 15.98 -18.51
CA VAL A 203 -23.33 15.39 -17.23
C VAL A 203 -23.53 16.51 -16.23
N THR A 204 -24.76 16.69 -15.77
CA THR A 204 -25.06 17.62 -14.67
C THR A 204 -24.87 16.86 -13.36
N LEU A 205 -23.90 17.29 -12.57
CA LEU A 205 -23.74 16.78 -11.21
C LEU A 205 -24.86 17.35 -10.33
N GLY A 206 -25.47 16.52 -9.49
CA GLY A 206 -26.48 16.96 -8.52
C GLY A 206 -25.90 17.87 -7.45
N GLU A 207 -26.74 18.67 -6.80
CA GLU A 207 -26.33 19.44 -5.62
C GLU A 207 -25.86 18.47 -4.52
N GLY A 208 -24.61 18.51 -4.16
CA GLY A 208 -23.96 17.60 -3.20
C GLY A 208 -22.85 16.72 -3.81
N ASP A 209 -22.76 16.61 -5.13
CA ASP A 209 -21.70 15.87 -5.83
C ASP A 209 -20.43 16.72 -6.08
N SER A 210 -20.30 17.82 -5.35
CA SER A 210 -19.11 18.67 -5.46
C SER A 210 -17.91 18.00 -4.86
N ALA A 211 -17.05 17.57 -5.77
CA ALA A 211 -15.61 17.37 -5.62
C ALA A 211 -15.15 16.35 -4.55
N TYR A 212 -14.84 15.18 -4.98
CA TYR A 212 -13.77 14.40 -4.40
C TYR A 212 -12.44 14.71 -5.10
#